data_a88501375f467a8f94ac1e7b5811fc94
#
_entry.id   a88501375f467a8f94ac1e7b5811fc94
#
_cell.length_a   1.000
_cell.length_b   1.000
_cell.length_c   1.000
_cell.angle_alpha   90.00
_cell.angle_beta   90.00
_cell.angle_gamma   90.00
#
_symmetry.space_group_name_H-M   'P 1'
#
loop_
_entity.id
_entity.type
_entity.pdbx_description
1 polymer ?
#
loop_
_entity_poly.entity_id
_entity_poly.type
_entity_poly.pdbx_seq_one_letter_code
_entity_poly.pdbx_strand_id
1 'polypeptide(L)'
;MRSSKLLSLLLFSILMLSCSSTQFQTIPSIAGDSPHIANIPGSTVKNIILFIGDGMGIQQVAATRIATVGPDGRLTIDQMPVTGIITTHSADNLITDSAAGATAMSTGVKTRNGMIGMNPDTVAYRTILELAKQKGKSTGLVATSSIAHATPAGFGAHVPSRKMQDRIAEQLLHNKIEVLLGGGKKYFIPQNQKDSGRKDNKNLLTTARQLGYTVAETREAMLNSHSPYLLGLFAMDGMTTRPPEPSLAEMTHKALEILSQDPDGFFLMVEESQIDWGGHANNLEKVIRQTRLFDEAVQEGVKFAQQHGNTLIVIVADHETGGLTIVKGNPDGSNMEVEWVTHHHTGQPVPIYALGPFSTIFSGVHDNTFIPRVFAKLWNIAPFPQALNQ
;
A
#
# COMPACT_ATOMS: atom_id res chain seq x y z
N MET A 1 22.65 -86.76 47.02
CA MET A 1 22.54 -85.42 47.57
C MET A 1 22.11 -84.45 46.41
N ARG A 2 21.02 -83.81 46.59
CA ARG A 2 20.25 -83.19 45.51
C ARG A 2 20.70 -81.76 45.17
N SER A 3 21.05 -81.50 43.92
CA SER A 3 21.28 -80.15 43.38
C SER A 3 20.06 -79.62 42.76
N SER A 4 19.54 -78.51 43.23
CA SER A 4 18.43 -77.76 42.67
C SER A 4 18.96 -76.76 41.65
N LYS A 5 18.49 -76.84 40.39
CA LYS A 5 18.72 -75.84 39.36
C LYS A 5 17.63 -74.80 39.44
N LEU A 6 18.03 -73.51 39.69
CA LEU A 6 17.17 -72.34 39.52
C LEU A 6 17.13 -71.96 38.05
N LEU A 7 15.91 -71.89 37.49
CA LEU A 7 15.62 -71.43 36.16
C LEU A 7 15.21 -69.96 36.28
N SER A 8 16.05 -69.03 35.77
CA SER A 8 15.75 -67.60 35.71
C SER A 8 14.91 -67.32 34.47
N LEU A 9 13.63 -66.94 34.66
CA LEU A 9 12.80 -66.35 33.62
C LEU A 9 13.12 -64.88 33.46
N LEU A 10 13.67 -64.49 32.30
CA LEU A 10 13.74 -63.09 31.87
C LEU A 10 12.37 -62.69 31.30
N LEU A 11 11.66 -61.82 32.00
CA LEU A 11 10.48 -61.12 31.45
C LEU A 11 10.98 -59.94 30.61
N PHE A 12 10.75 -60.02 29.30
CA PHE A 12 10.92 -58.91 28.38
C PHE A 12 9.63 -58.05 28.42
N SER A 13 9.70 -56.90 29.12
CA SER A 13 8.63 -55.91 29.07
C SER A 13 8.72 -55.12 27.79
N ILE A 14 7.84 -55.36 26.85
CA ILE A 14 7.64 -54.55 25.66
C ILE A 14 6.93 -53.24 26.07
N LEU A 15 7.64 -52.14 26.14
CA LEU A 15 7.07 -50.80 26.26
C LEU A 15 6.41 -50.46 24.90
N MET A 16 5.09 -50.56 24.85
CA MET A 16 4.32 -49.99 23.76
C MET A 16 4.31 -48.49 23.93
N LEU A 17 5.12 -47.75 23.12
CA LEU A 17 4.93 -46.32 22.94
C LEU A 17 3.60 -46.06 22.28
N SER A 18 2.62 -45.69 23.09
CA SER A 18 1.36 -45.11 22.59
C SER A 18 1.68 -43.73 21.97
N CYS A 19 1.71 -43.68 20.67
CA CYS A 19 1.65 -42.39 19.94
C CYS A 19 0.25 -41.80 20.20
N SER A 20 0.12 -40.93 21.20
CA SER A 20 -1.07 -40.11 21.36
C SER A 20 -1.09 -39.10 20.21
N SER A 21 -1.93 -39.38 19.22
CA SER A 21 -2.31 -38.37 18.23
C SER A 21 -2.96 -37.21 18.99
N THR A 22 -2.26 -36.07 19.05
CA THR A 22 -2.84 -34.83 19.53
C THR A 22 -3.99 -34.47 18.57
N GLN A 23 -5.20 -34.79 18.93
CA GLN A 23 -6.36 -34.26 18.23
C GLN A 23 -6.36 -32.77 18.50
N PHE A 24 -6.06 -31.96 17.47
CA PHE A 24 -6.36 -30.55 17.50
C PHE A 24 -7.88 -30.42 17.73
N GLN A 25 -8.26 -29.95 18.90
CA GLN A 25 -9.63 -29.53 19.14
C GLN A 25 -9.96 -28.44 18.14
N THR A 26 -10.84 -28.72 17.19
CA THR A 26 -11.45 -27.69 16.37
C THR A 26 -12.25 -26.79 17.32
N ILE A 27 -11.81 -25.55 17.47
CA ILE A 27 -12.58 -24.53 18.19
C ILE A 27 -13.90 -24.40 17.42
N PRO A 28 -15.07 -24.57 18.07
CA PRO A 28 -16.35 -24.36 17.39
C PRO A 28 -16.37 -22.92 16.85
N SER A 29 -16.89 -22.73 15.63
CA SER A 29 -17.10 -21.37 15.11
C SER A 29 -17.94 -20.58 16.09
N ILE A 30 -17.48 -19.41 16.47
CA ILE A 30 -18.21 -18.49 17.34
C ILE A 30 -19.37 -17.96 16.51
N ALA A 31 -20.60 -18.19 16.95
CA ALA A 31 -21.79 -17.67 16.29
C ALA A 31 -21.70 -16.13 16.27
N GLY A 32 -21.71 -15.52 15.08
CA GLY A 32 -21.54 -14.08 14.88
C GLY A 32 -20.23 -13.68 14.20
N ASP A 33 -19.41 -14.64 13.76
CA ASP A 33 -18.24 -14.32 12.94
C ASP A 33 -18.66 -13.53 11.71
N SER A 34 -18.15 -12.31 11.62
CA SER A 34 -18.29 -11.52 10.39
C SER A 34 -17.62 -12.25 9.23
N PRO A 35 -18.20 -12.22 8.02
CA PRO A 35 -17.57 -12.87 6.88
C PRO A 35 -16.20 -12.25 6.64
N HIS A 36 -15.15 -13.04 6.82
CA HIS A 36 -13.81 -12.70 6.38
C HIS A 36 -13.65 -13.12 4.92
N ILE A 37 -12.89 -12.32 4.16
CA ILE A 37 -12.43 -12.74 2.85
C ILE A 37 -11.51 -13.95 3.06
N ALA A 38 -11.86 -15.09 2.45
CA ALA A 38 -11.00 -16.26 2.53
C ALA A 38 -9.60 -15.95 2.00
N ASN A 39 -8.56 -16.34 2.73
CA ASN A 39 -7.21 -16.13 2.24
C ASN A 39 -6.98 -16.90 0.95
N ILE A 40 -6.24 -16.31 0.02
CA ILE A 40 -5.89 -16.92 -1.26
C ILE A 40 -4.59 -17.71 -1.06
N PRO A 41 -4.65 -19.07 -1.07
CA PRO A 41 -3.44 -19.87 -0.90
C PRO A 41 -2.56 -19.79 -2.15
N GLY A 42 -1.26 -19.94 -1.95
CA GLY A 42 -0.30 -20.00 -3.06
C GLY A 42 1.12 -20.17 -2.56
N SER A 43 1.98 -20.74 -3.41
CA SER A 43 3.39 -20.95 -3.14
C SER A 43 4.30 -19.91 -3.80
N THR A 44 3.73 -19.01 -4.60
CA THR A 44 4.46 -17.95 -5.32
C THR A 44 3.69 -16.65 -5.30
N VAL A 45 4.41 -15.54 -5.33
CA VAL A 45 3.84 -14.19 -5.52
C VAL A 45 4.31 -13.68 -6.87
N LYS A 46 3.38 -13.56 -7.81
CA LYS A 46 3.62 -13.00 -9.14
C LYS A 46 3.37 -11.50 -9.14
N ASN A 47 2.25 -11.08 -8.54
CA ASN A 47 1.80 -9.71 -8.49
C ASN A 47 1.81 -9.19 -7.05
N ILE A 48 2.16 -7.93 -6.87
CA ILE A 48 2.02 -7.22 -5.59
C ILE A 48 1.21 -5.95 -5.83
N ILE A 49 0.18 -5.77 -5.01
CA ILE A 49 -0.61 -4.54 -4.94
C ILE A 49 -0.42 -3.96 -3.54
N LEU A 50 0.18 -2.78 -3.47
CA LEU A 50 0.37 -2.03 -2.23
C LEU A 50 -0.61 -0.85 -2.22
N PHE A 51 -1.59 -0.90 -1.32
CA PHE A 51 -2.51 0.20 -1.07
C PHE A 51 -2.01 1.05 0.10
N ILE A 52 -1.95 2.36 -0.08
CA ILE A 52 -1.51 3.32 0.94
C ILE A 52 -2.63 4.33 1.19
N GLY A 53 -3.21 4.31 2.39
CA GLY A 53 -4.11 5.37 2.87
C GLY A 53 -3.27 6.42 3.59
N ASP A 54 -2.94 7.52 2.93
CA ASP A 54 -2.13 8.59 3.52
C ASP A 54 -2.85 9.18 4.75
N GLY A 55 -2.18 9.17 5.89
CA GLY A 55 -2.72 9.65 7.16
C GLY A 55 -3.76 8.73 7.84
N MET A 56 -3.94 7.50 7.35
CA MET A 56 -4.98 6.57 7.78
C MET A 56 -4.58 5.75 9.02
N GLY A 57 -4.90 6.23 10.20
CA GLY A 57 -4.81 5.46 11.44
C GLY A 57 -6.02 4.54 11.67
N ILE A 58 -5.99 3.79 12.76
CA ILE A 58 -7.08 2.87 13.16
C ILE A 58 -8.41 3.61 13.37
N GLN A 59 -8.37 4.82 13.92
CA GLN A 59 -9.59 5.59 14.21
C GLN A 59 -10.25 6.14 12.95
N GLN A 60 -9.48 6.46 11.91
CA GLN A 60 -10.00 6.86 10.59
C GLN A 60 -10.79 5.72 9.95
N VAL A 61 -10.26 4.48 10.01
CA VAL A 61 -10.96 3.26 9.55
C VAL A 61 -12.21 3.01 10.40
N ALA A 62 -12.11 3.08 11.73
CA ALA A 62 -13.22 2.83 12.64
C ALA A 62 -14.36 3.85 12.45
N ALA A 63 -14.04 5.14 12.35
CA ALA A 63 -15.03 6.19 12.11
C ALA A 63 -15.75 6.00 10.76
N THR A 64 -15.00 5.61 9.72
CA THR A 64 -15.57 5.33 8.39
C THR A 64 -16.50 4.12 8.43
N ARG A 65 -16.10 3.01 9.07
CA ARG A 65 -16.95 1.84 9.24
C ARG A 65 -18.26 2.20 9.92
N ILE A 66 -18.17 2.85 11.09
CA ILE A 66 -19.35 3.22 11.88
C ILE A 66 -20.30 4.10 11.05
N ALA A 67 -19.76 5.10 10.36
CA ALA A 67 -20.57 6.06 9.61
C ALA A 67 -21.16 5.50 8.30
N THR A 68 -20.60 4.43 7.73
CA THR A 68 -21.01 3.95 6.40
C THR A 68 -21.75 2.62 6.42
N VAL A 69 -21.35 1.70 7.30
CA VAL A 69 -21.90 0.33 7.38
C VAL A 69 -22.38 -0.02 8.81
N GLY A 70 -22.28 0.90 9.74
CA GLY A 70 -22.61 0.71 11.15
C GLY A 70 -21.50 0.02 11.95
N PRO A 71 -21.62 0.03 13.30
CA PRO A 71 -20.59 -0.51 14.19
C PRO A 71 -20.35 -2.01 14.01
N ASP A 72 -21.38 -2.78 13.64
CA ASP A 72 -21.30 -4.21 13.37
C ASP A 72 -21.02 -4.56 11.91
N GLY A 73 -21.06 -3.56 11.02
CA GLY A 73 -20.71 -3.73 9.61
C GLY A 73 -19.20 -3.89 9.40
N ARG A 74 -18.82 -4.24 8.17
CA ARG A 74 -17.41 -4.42 7.79
C ARG A 74 -17.14 -3.73 6.46
N LEU A 75 -16.10 -2.90 6.45
CA LEU A 75 -15.45 -2.44 5.21
C LEU A 75 -14.71 -3.60 4.56
N THR A 76 -14.32 -3.47 3.30
CA THR A 76 -13.45 -4.45 2.63
C THR A 76 -12.14 -4.63 3.41
N ILE A 77 -11.55 -3.54 3.89
CA ILE A 77 -10.33 -3.56 4.72
C ILE A 77 -10.52 -4.37 6.01
N ASP A 78 -11.67 -4.27 6.67
CA ASP A 78 -11.97 -5.02 7.91
C ASP A 78 -12.09 -6.53 7.70
N GLN A 79 -12.27 -6.97 6.46
CA GLN A 79 -12.45 -8.38 6.10
C GLN A 79 -11.13 -9.06 5.72
N MET A 80 -10.01 -8.36 5.76
CA MET A 80 -8.70 -8.94 5.44
C MET A 80 -8.32 -10.04 6.44
N PRO A 81 -7.82 -11.20 5.97
CA PRO A 81 -7.51 -12.34 6.83
C PRO A 81 -6.31 -12.12 7.73
N VAL A 82 -5.47 -11.14 7.44
CA VAL A 82 -4.26 -10.84 8.21
C VAL A 82 -4.23 -9.38 8.59
N THR A 83 -3.95 -9.10 9.86
CA THR A 83 -3.77 -7.76 10.41
C THR A 83 -2.51 -7.70 11.26
N GLY A 84 -1.80 -6.59 11.20
CA GLY A 84 -0.64 -6.26 12.02
C GLY A 84 -0.56 -4.76 12.26
N ILE A 85 0.56 -4.32 12.81
CA ILE A 85 0.84 -2.92 13.18
C ILE A 85 2.19 -2.51 12.60
N ILE A 86 2.27 -1.28 12.08
CA ILE A 86 3.50 -0.69 11.53
C ILE A 86 3.92 0.54 12.33
N THR A 87 5.19 0.58 12.73
CA THR A 87 5.83 1.79 13.27
C THR A 87 6.40 2.64 12.12
N THR A 88 6.26 3.96 12.21
CA THR A 88 6.41 4.84 11.04
C THR A 88 7.51 5.90 11.14
N HIS A 89 8.20 6.04 12.29
CA HIS A 89 9.20 7.09 12.52
C HIS A 89 10.19 7.25 11.35
N SER A 90 10.63 8.48 11.08
CA SER A 90 11.68 8.78 10.10
C SER A 90 13.09 8.64 10.71
N ALA A 91 14.14 8.91 9.94
CA ALA A 91 15.51 8.82 10.44
C ALA A 91 15.88 9.92 11.44
N ASP A 92 15.20 11.06 11.37
CA ASP A 92 15.50 12.26 12.15
C ASP A 92 14.34 12.75 13.03
N ASN A 93 13.17 12.06 13.00
CA ASN A 93 12.01 12.47 13.74
C ASN A 93 11.14 11.28 14.17
N LEU A 94 10.55 11.34 15.37
CA LEU A 94 9.55 10.36 15.81
C LEU A 94 8.27 10.40 14.97
N ILE A 95 7.98 11.55 14.36
CA ILE A 95 6.82 11.77 13.49
C ILE A 95 7.32 11.91 12.06
N THR A 96 6.98 10.92 11.23
CA THR A 96 7.35 10.92 9.81
C THR A 96 6.48 11.88 9.00
N ASP A 97 6.98 12.28 7.82
CA ASP A 97 6.13 12.78 6.72
C ASP A 97 5.96 11.70 5.65
N SER A 98 5.05 11.94 4.70
CA SER A 98 4.76 10.98 3.61
C SER A 98 6.00 10.68 2.75
N ALA A 99 6.93 11.64 2.61
CA ALA A 99 8.15 11.44 1.83
C ALA A 99 9.07 10.39 2.48
N ALA A 100 9.31 10.52 3.77
CA ALA A 100 10.14 9.57 4.52
C ALA A 100 9.41 8.23 4.72
N GLY A 101 8.09 8.24 4.96
CA GLY A 101 7.26 7.05 5.04
C GLY A 101 7.29 6.23 3.75
N ALA A 102 6.99 6.86 2.61
CA ALA A 102 7.02 6.21 1.29
C ALA A 102 8.43 5.73 0.91
N THR A 103 9.47 6.52 1.20
CA THR A 103 10.87 6.10 0.98
C THR A 103 11.19 4.83 1.78
N ALA A 104 10.80 4.76 3.05
CA ALA A 104 11.00 3.56 3.86
C ALA A 104 10.27 2.34 3.30
N MET A 105 9.00 2.51 2.85
CA MET A 105 8.17 1.45 2.27
C MET A 105 8.56 1.04 0.85
N SER A 106 9.39 1.84 0.16
CA SER A 106 9.84 1.52 -1.19
C SER A 106 11.28 1.01 -1.25
N THR A 107 12.18 1.59 -0.45
CA THR A 107 13.62 1.28 -0.49
C THR A 107 14.11 0.37 0.63
N GLY A 108 13.33 0.23 1.72
CA GLY A 108 13.76 -0.45 2.95
C GLY A 108 14.79 0.33 3.76
N VAL A 109 14.93 1.64 3.52
CA VAL A 109 15.88 2.53 4.22
C VAL A 109 15.12 3.71 4.82
N LYS A 110 15.41 4.03 6.08
CA LYS A 110 14.90 5.27 6.70
C LYS A 110 15.60 6.48 6.11
N THR A 111 14.84 7.59 5.97
CA THR A 111 15.36 8.87 5.51
C THR A 111 14.86 10.03 6.37
N ARG A 112 15.35 11.24 6.12
CA ARG A 112 14.86 12.46 6.78
C ARG A 112 13.52 12.87 6.19
N ASN A 113 12.71 13.52 6.99
CA ASN A 113 11.46 14.10 6.50
C ASN A 113 11.70 15.00 5.27
N GLY A 114 10.85 14.85 4.28
CA GLY A 114 10.93 15.59 3.01
C GLY A 114 11.83 14.99 1.94
N MET A 115 12.67 13.99 2.23
CA MET A 115 13.54 13.32 1.25
C MET A 115 12.85 12.17 0.54
N ILE A 116 13.17 11.97 -0.72
CA ILE A 116 12.57 10.97 -1.61
C ILE A 116 13.64 10.01 -2.13
N GLY A 117 13.48 8.70 -1.90
CA GLY A 117 14.28 7.63 -2.51
C GLY A 117 15.78 7.64 -2.12
N MET A 118 16.15 8.38 -1.09
CA MET A 118 17.54 8.55 -0.62
C MET A 118 17.65 8.23 0.87
N ASN A 119 18.86 7.90 1.33
CA ASN A 119 19.16 7.83 2.77
C ASN A 119 19.47 9.24 3.33
N PRO A 120 19.69 9.41 4.66
CA PRO A 120 20.01 10.71 5.25
C PRO A 120 21.27 11.39 4.69
N ASP A 121 22.19 10.63 4.10
CA ASP A 121 23.43 11.11 3.50
C ASP A 121 23.27 11.42 2.01
N THR A 122 22.05 11.51 1.51
CA THR A 122 21.70 11.78 0.10
C THR A 122 22.15 10.71 -0.90
N VAL A 123 22.45 9.51 -0.44
CA VAL A 123 22.70 8.37 -1.32
C VAL A 123 21.35 7.80 -1.77
N ALA A 124 21.14 7.74 -3.09
CA ALA A 124 19.91 7.16 -3.67
C ALA A 124 19.89 5.64 -3.54
N TYR A 125 18.73 5.09 -3.22
CA TYR A 125 18.49 3.64 -3.10
C TYR A 125 17.40 3.20 -4.07
N ARG A 126 17.64 2.08 -4.76
CA ARG A 126 16.64 1.48 -5.64
C ARG A 126 15.36 1.17 -4.89
N THR A 127 14.26 1.58 -5.47
CA THR A 127 12.93 1.26 -4.94
C THR A 127 12.52 -0.15 -5.32
N ILE A 128 11.58 -0.73 -4.59
CA ILE A 128 11.01 -2.04 -4.94
C ILE A 128 10.31 -2.03 -6.31
N LEU A 129 9.73 -0.89 -6.72
CA LEU A 129 9.17 -0.71 -8.06
C LEU A 129 10.25 -0.79 -9.15
N GLU A 130 11.38 -0.09 -8.99
CA GLU A 130 12.50 -0.15 -9.93
C GLU A 130 13.11 -1.56 -10.01
N LEU A 131 13.18 -2.26 -8.87
CA LEU A 131 13.66 -3.64 -8.82
C LEU A 131 12.65 -4.63 -9.43
N ALA A 132 11.34 -4.40 -9.28
CA ALA A 132 10.31 -5.15 -9.98
C ALA A 132 10.49 -5.02 -11.50
N LYS A 133 10.71 -3.80 -11.98
CA LYS A 133 10.98 -3.53 -13.40
C LYS A 133 12.23 -4.22 -13.90
N GLN A 134 13.32 -4.26 -13.12
CA GLN A 134 14.54 -5.02 -13.47
C GLN A 134 14.28 -6.54 -13.53
N LYS A 135 13.25 -7.04 -12.85
CA LYS A 135 12.79 -8.44 -12.93
C LYS A 135 11.83 -8.69 -14.10
N GLY A 136 11.67 -7.72 -15.01
CA GLY A 136 10.78 -7.84 -16.17
C GLY A 136 9.31 -7.62 -15.85
N LYS A 137 8.95 -7.15 -14.64
CA LYS A 137 7.57 -6.92 -14.23
C LYS A 137 7.08 -5.54 -14.66
N SER A 138 5.82 -5.44 -15.07
CA SER A 138 5.16 -4.17 -15.29
C SER A 138 4.93 -3.43 -13.97
N THR A 139 4.85 -2.09 -14.05
CA THR A 139 4.80 -1.24 -12.86
C THR A 139 3.75 -0.15 -12.99
N GLY A 140 3.11 0.22 -11.86
CA GLY A 140 2.09 1.26 -11.85
C GLY A 140 2.08 2.07 -10.56
N LEU A 141 1.75 3.34 -10.69
CA LEU A 141 1.49 4.28 -9.62
C LEU A 141 0.15 4.97 -9.87
N VAL A 142 -0.72 4.94 -8.87
CA VAL A 142 -2.05 5.56 -8.88
C VAL A 142 -2.20 6.38 -7.62
N ALA A 143 -2.64 7.64 -7.72
CA ALA A 143 -2.83 8.51 -6.55
C ALA A 143 -3.96 9.52 -6.76
N THR A 144 -4.60 9.95 -5.68
CA THR A 144 -5.58 11.05 -5.73
C THR A 144 -4.95 12.43 -5.53
N SER A 145 -3.66 12.50 -5.20
CA SER A 145 -2.84 13.72 -5.25
C SER A 145 -2.26 13.97 -6.65
N SER A 146 -1.32 14.91 -6.74
CA SER A 146 -0.39 14.95 -7.88
C SER A 146 0.38 13.63 -7.96
N ILE A 147 0.47 13.04 -9.16
CA ILE A 147 1.28 11.83 -9.37
C ILE A 147 2.79 12.07 -9.08
N ALA A 148 3.21 13.31 -8.99
CA ALA A 148 4.54 13.71 -8.54
C ALA A 148 4.60 14.07 -7.04
N HIS A 149 3.53 13.81 -6.26
CA HIS A 149 3.50 14.01 -4.80
C HIS A 149 4.40 13.01 -4.08
N ALA A 150 4.58 13.18 -2.78
CA ALA A 150 5.58 12.47 -1.99
C ALA A 150 5.45 10.95 -2.04
N THR A 151 4.24 10.40 -1.92
CA THR A 151 4.03 8.96 -1.85
C THR A 151 4.34 8.27 -3.19
N PRO A 152 3.72 8.63 -4.33
CA PRO A 152 4.12 8.03 -5.61
C PRO A 152 5.57 8.33 -5.97
N ALA A 153 6.09 9.53 -5.64
CA ALA A 153 7.49 9.87 -5.86
C ALA A 153 8.45 8.92 -5.13
N GLY A 154 8.11 8.52 -3.89
CA GLY A 154 8.90 7.61 -3.09
C GLY A 154 9.14 6.25 -3.76
N PHE A 155 8.33 5.85 -4.73
CA PHE A 155 8.47 4.60 -5.47
C PHE A 155 9.18 4.76 -6.82
N GLY A 156 9.27 5.97 -7.39
CA GLY A 156 9.80 6.14 -8.74
C GLY A 156 10.74 7.34 -8.93
N ALA A 157 11.22 7.98 -7.86
CA ALA A 157 12.13 9.12 -7.97
C ALA A 157 13.14 9.19 -6.82
N HIS A 158 14.22 9.95 -7.04
CA HIS A 158 15.29 10.18 -6.09
C HIS A 158 15.64 11.67 -6.08
N VAL A 159 15.14 12.40 -5.08
CA VAL A 159 15.39 13.83 -4.93
C VAL A 159 15.55 14.21 -3.45
N PRO A 160 16.40 15.22 -3.13
CA PRO A 160 16.61 15.63 -1.74
C PRO A 160 15.40 16.34 -1.12
N SER A 161 14.37 16.68 -1.90
CA SER A 161 13.17 17.36 -1.40
C SER A 161 11.93 17.01 -2.21
N ARG A 162 10.86 16.61 -1.50
CA ARG A 162 9.52 16.35 -2.07
C ARG A 162 8.90 17.55 -2.79
N LYS A 163 9.45 18.75 -2.54
CA LYS A 163 9.02 19.99 -3.23
C LYS A 163 9.48 20.08 -4.68
N MET A 164 10.40 19.22 -5.11
CA MET A 164 10.97 19.19 -6.46
C MET A 164 10.07 18.39 -7.43
N GLN A 165 8.75 18.65 -7.41
CA GLN A 165 7.77 17.86 -8.17
C GLN A 165 7.96 17.96 -9.69
N ASP A 166 8.53 19.04 -10.19
CA ASP A 166 8.94 19.18 -11.59
C ASP A 166 10.01 18.15 -12.00
N ARG A 167 10.99 17.89 -11.13
CA ARG A 167 12.03 16.86 -11.34
C ARG A 167 11.52 15.45 -11.09
N ILE A 168 10.63 15.28 -10.11
CA ILE A 168 9.98 14.00 -9.83
C ILE A 168 9.18 13.57 -11.06
N ALA A 169 8.34 14.44 -11.63
CA ALA A 169 7.56 14.15 -12.83
C ALA A 169 8.43 13.69 -14.02
N GLU A 170 9.61 14.32 -14.18
CA GLU A 170 10.57 13.92 -15.20
C GLU A 170 11.16 12.53 -14.95
N GLN A 171 11.53 12.22 -13.69
CA GLN A 171 12.09 10.92 -13.32
C GLN A 171 11.05 9.80 -13.50
N LEU A 172 9.78 10.01 -13.09
CA LEU A 172 8.71 9.03 -13.27
C LEU A 172 8.53 8.62 -14.74
N LEU A 173 8.59 9.58 -15.67
CA LEU A 173 8.52 9.28 -17.12
C LEU A 173 9.76 8.53 -17.62
N HIS A 174 10.97 8.94 -17.22
CA HIS A 174 12.20 8.30 -17.66
C HIS A 174 12.37 6.89 -17.10
N ASN A 175 11.81 6.61 -15.92
CA ASN A 175 11.73 5.25 -15.38
C ASN A 175 10.77 4.33 -16.16
N LYS A 176 10.05 4.88 -17.15
CA LYS A 176 9.16 4.08 -18.01
C LYS A 176 8.16 3.24 -17.21
N ILE A 177 7.54 3.83 -16.18
CA ILE A 177 6.49 3.20 -15.39
C ILE A 177 5.25 3.06 -16.28
N GLU A 178 4.73 1.86 -16.48
CA GLU A 178 3.68 1.55 -17.46
C GLU A 178 2.40 2.35 -17.21
N VAL A 179 2.00 2.49 -15.94
CA VAL A 179 0.77 3.21 -15.56
C VAL A 179 1.08 4.29 -14.54
N LEU A 180 0.77 5.53 -14.91
CA LEU A 180 0.87 6.72 -14.05
C LEU A 180 -0.48 7.43 -14.07
N LEU A 181 -1.29 7.34 -13.00
CA LEU A 181 -2.63 7.94 -12.92
C LEU A 181 -2.77 8.82 -11.68
N GLY A 182 -3.24 10.05 -11.87
CA GLY A 182 -3.49 10.99 -10.78
C GLY A 182 -3.72 12.42 -11.23
N GLY A 183 -3.49 13.38 -10.33
CA GLY A 183 -3.43 14.80 -10.64
C GLY A 183 -2.03 15.26 -11.01
N GLY A 184 -1.78 16.57 -10.92
CA GLY A 184 -0.44 17.15 -11.04
C GLY A 184 -0.04 17.59 -12.45
N LYS A 185 -0.98 17.76 -13.37
CA LYS A 185 -0.72 18.24 -14.74
C LYS A 185 0.18 19.46 -14.79
N LYS A 186 0.11 20.35 -13.78
CA LYS A 186 0.94 21.54 -13.69
C LYS A 186 2.46 21.26 -13.74
N TYR A 187 2.91 20.07 -13.33
CA TYR A 187 4.33 19.67 -13.37
C TYR A 187 4.76 19.03 -14.69
N PHE A 188 3.82 18.83 -15.63
CA PHE A 188 4.07 18.28 -16.95
C PHE A 188 3.99 19.29 -18.09
N ILE A 189 3.53 20.51 -17.83
CA ILE A 189 3.41 21.60 -18.82
C ILE A 189 4.50 22.64 -18.60
N PRO A 190 5.04 23.27 -19.68
CA PRO A 190 6.14 24.24 -19.60
C PRO A 190 5.75 25.50 -18.83
N GLN A 191 6.74 26.20 -18.26
CA GLN A 191 6.52 27.37 -17.41
C GLN A 191 5.75 28.53 -18.05
N ASN A 192 5.75 28.63 -19.37
CA ASN A 192 5.01 29.67 -20.11
C ASN A 192 3.52 29.34 -20.28
N GLN A 193 3.06 28.16 -19.89
CA GLN A 193 1.64 27.85 -19.83
C GLN A 193 1.06 28.29 -18.49
N LYS A 194 -0.21 28.74 -18.54
CA LYS A 194 -0.96 29.14 -17.35
C LYS A 194 -0.99 28.00 -16.31
N ASP A 195 -0.85 28.35 -15.05
CA ASP A 195 -0.91 27.44 -13.89
C ASP A 195 0.20 26.36 -13.87
N SER A 196 1.27 26.53 -14.66
CA SER A 196 2.41 25.61 -14.60
C SER A 196 3.13 25.69 -13.26
N GLY A 197 3.50 24.51 -12.73
CA GLY A 197 4.36 24.35 -11.55
C GLY A 197 5.84 24.17 -11.89
N ARG A 198 6.19 24.15 -13.20
CA ARG A 198 7.59 24.00 -13.64
C ARG A 198 8.30 25.35 -13.67
N LYS A 199 9.63 25.28 -13.57
CA LYS A 199 10.53 26.45 -13.66
C LYS A 199 11.36 26.44 -14.95
N ASP A 200 11.03 25.54 -15.89
CA ASP A 200 11.69 25.39 -17.19
C ASP A 200 10.66 25.30 -18.32
N ASN A 201 11.13 25.29 -19.56
CA ASN A 201 10.29 25.23 -20.75
C ASN A 201 10.06 23.78 -21.26
N LYS A 202 10.34 22.75 -20.43
CA LYS A 202 10.11 21.37 -20.82
C LYS A 202 8.60 21.07 -20.86
N ASN A 203 8.16 20.46 -21.95
CA ASN A 203 6.80 19.94 -22.09
C ASN A 203 6.82 18.42 -21.91
N LEU A 204 6.59 17.97 -20.69
CA LEU A 204 6.62 16.55 -20.38
C LEU A 204 5.46 15.75 -20.97
N LEU A 205 4.34 16.41 -21.38
CA LEU A 205 3.28 15.74 -22.13
C LEU A 205 3.76 15.34 -23.53
N THR A 206 4.56 16.21 -24.17
CA THR A 206 5.20 15.88 -25.46
C THR A 206 6.23 14.77 -25.27
N THR A 207 7.07 14.89 -24.23
CA THR A 207 8.06 13.84 -23.87
C THR A 207 7.38 12.50 -23.60
N ALA A 208 6.27 12.47 -22.86
CA ALA A 208 5.51 11.26 -22.59
C ALA A 208 5.04 10.57 -23.89
N ARG A 209 4.47 11.34 -24.82
CA ARG A 209 4.05 10.79 -26.13
C ARG A 209 5.26 10.24 -26.93
N GLN A 210 6.39 10.92 -26.92
CA GLN A 210 7.63 10.44 -27.57
C GLN A 210 8.17 9.17 -26.93
N LEU A 211 7.95 8.99 -25.63
CA LEU A 211 8.28 7.78 -24.88
C LEU A 211 7.24 6.66 -25.06
N GLY A 212 6.19 6.87 -25.84
CA GLY A 212 5.17 5.87 -26.16
C GLY A 212 3.95 5.85 -25.23
N TYR A 213 3.81 6.85 -24.36
CA TYR A 213 2.63 6.96 -23.52
C TYR A 213 1.42 7.49 -24.28
N THR A 214 0.26 6.90 -24.06
CA THR A 214 -1.02 7.57 -24.27
C THR A 214 -1.26 8.52 -23.10
N VAL A 215 -1.58 9.78 -23.40
CA VAL A 215 -1.88 10.79 -22.39
C VAL A 215 -3.39 10.96 -22.30
N ALA A 216 -3.98 10.64 -21.17
CA ALA A 216 -5.40 10.80 -20.87
C ALA A 216 -5.59 11.95 -19.86
N GLU A 217 -6.44 12.91 -20.23
CA GLU A 217 -6.76 14.07 -19.38
C GLU A 217 -8.21 14.04 -18.88
N THR A 218 -8.97 13.02 -19.27
CA THR A 218 -10.36 12.81 -18.86
C THR A 218 -10.58 11.35 -18.45
N ARG A 219 -11.61 11.12 -17.62
CA ARG A 219 -12.07 9.78 -17.24
C ARG A 219 -12.35 8.91 -18.47
N GLU A 220 -13.06 9.47 -19.45
CA GLU A 220 -13.42 8.75 -20.68
C GLU A 220 -12.20 8.33 -21.50
N ALA A 221 -11.21 9.23 -21.67
CA ALA A 221 -9.97 8.93 -22.37
C ALA A 221 -9.18 7.83 -21.66
N MET A 222 -9.18 7.80 -20.32
CA MET A 222 -8.54 6.75 -19.54
C MET A 222 -9.25 5.41 -19.75
N LEU A 223 -10.57 5.36 -19.61
CA LEU A 223 -11.34 4.12 -19.70
C LEU A 223 -11.25 3.47 -21.09
N ASN A 224 -11.19 4.28 -22.15
CA ASN A 224 -11.08 3.82 -23.53
C ASN A 224 -9.64 3.51 -23.98
N SER A 225 -8.64 3.74 -23.14
CA SER A 225 -7.25 3.44 -23.48
C SER A 225 -6.94 1.95 -23.35
N HIS A 226 -6.27 1.38 -24.36
CA HIS A 226 -5.71 0.02 -24.35
C HIS A 226 -4.18 0.05 -24.49
N SER A 227 -3.57 1.22 -24.30
CA SER A 227 -2.11 1.38 -24.39
C SER A 227 -1.41 0.71 -23.22
N PRO A 228 -0.29 0.00 -23.46
CA PRO A 228 0.52 -0.55 -22.37
C PRO A 228 1.22 0.53 -21.53
N TYR A 229 1.34 1.77 -22.06
CA TYR A 229 1.87 2.92 -21.36
C TYR A 229 0.80 4.01 -21.28
N LEU A 230 0.30 4.27 -20.08
CA LEU A 230 -0.78 5.24 -19.82
C LEU A 230 -0.35 6.28 -18.79
N LEU A 231 -0.38 7.56 -19.20
CA LEU A 231 -0.25 8.71 -18.32
C LEU A 231 -1.60 9.40 -18.20
N GLY A 232 -2.27 9.30 -17.07
CA GLY A 232 -3.53 9.97 -16.78
C GLY A 232 -3.33 11.14 -15.82
N LEU A 233 -3.67 12.36 -16.25
CA LEU A 233 -3.51 13.59 -15.48
C LEU A 233 -4.86 14.34 -15.44
N PHE A 234 -5.65 14.08 -14.38
CA PHE A 234 -7.05 14.46 -14.32
C PHE A 234 -7.31 15.81 -13.62
N ALA A 235 -6.27 16.37 -12.98
CA ALA A 235 -6.32 17.67 -12.32
C ALA A 235 -4.98 18.42 -12.47
N MET A 236 -5.03 19.76 -12.33
CA MET A 236 -3.82 20.58 -12.36
C MET A 236 -2.91 20.30 -11.15
N ASP A 237 -3.48 20.04 -9.98
CA ASP A 237 -2.80 19.65 -8.73
C ASP A 237 -3.41 18.34 -8.19
N GLY A 238 -3.78 18.26 -6.92
CA GLY A 238 -4.55 17.13 -6.41
C GLY A 238 -5.95 17.06 -7.04
N MET A 239 -6.47 15.86 -7.17
CA MET A 239 -7.81 15.60 -7.71
C MET A 239 -8.89 16.10 -6.75
N THR A 240 -10.08 16.43 -7.26
CA THR A 240 -11.25 16.74 -6.43
C THR A 240 -11.88 15.48 -5.83
N THR A 241 -11.54 14.31 -6.40
CA THR A 241 -12.14 13.00 -6.12
C THR A 241 -13.67 12.99 -6.32
N ARG A 242 -14.15 13.75 -7.28
CA ARG A 242 -15.58 13.88 -7.67
C ARG A 242 -15.72 13.85 -9.18
N PRO A 243 -16.87 13.43 -9.71
CA PRO A 243 -17.15 13.56 -11.13
C PRO A 243 -16.96 15.01 -11.63
N PRO A 244 -16.43 15.20 -12.84
CA PRO A 244 -16.18 14.21 -13.90
C PRO A 244 -14.83 13.48 -13.84
N GLU A 245 -14.01 13.70 -12.80
CA GLU A 245 -12.75 12.97 -12.60
C GLU A 245 -13.03 11.47 -12.41
N PRO A 246 -12.09 10.57 -12.80
CA PRO A 246 -12.21 9.16 -12.46
C PRO A 246 -12.09 8.95 -10.95
N SER A 247 -12.80 7.97 -10.41
CA SER A 247 -12.64 7.54 -9.03
C SER A 247 -11.31 6.76 -8.85
N LEU A 248 -10.84 6.65 -7.61
CA LEU A 248 -9.66 5.83 -7.30
C LEU A 248 -9.89 4.36 -7.69
N ALA A 249 -11.11 3.84 -7.47
CA ALA A 249 -11.48 2.49 -7.88
C ALA A 249 -11.38 2.29 -9.41
N GLU A 250 -11.87 3.25 -10.21
CA GLU A 250 -11.75 3.18 -11.66
C GLU A 250 -10.29 3.27 -12.15
N MET A 251 -9.49 4.13 -11.54
CA MET A 251 -8.05 4.20 -11.83
C MET A 251 -7.33 2.90 -11.45
N THR A 252 -7.66 2.32 -10.31
CA THR A 252 -7.12 1.03 -9.85
C THR A 252 -7.50 -0.09 -10.83
N HIS A 253 -8.78 -0.16 -11.20
CA HIS A 253 -9.27 -1.15 -12.18
C HIS A 253 -8.52 -1.04 -13.52
N LYS A 254 -8.39 0.18 -14.06
CA LYS A 254 -7.66 0.42 -15.33
C LYS A 254 -6.16 0.06 -15.22
N ALA A 255 -5.52 0.34 -14.08
CA ALA A 255 -4.15 -0.05 -13.83
C ALA A 255 -4.00 -1.58 -13.82
N LEU A 256 -4.90 -2.29 -13.14
CA LEU A 256 -4.92 -3.75 -13.10
C LEU A 256 -5.16 -4.37 -14.48
N GLU A 257 -6.09 -3.80 -15.28
CA GLU A 257 -6.36 -4.22 -16.66
C GLU A 257 -5.08 -4.17 -17.52
N ILE A 258 -4.33 -3.07 -17.44
CA ILE A 258 -3.11 -2.90 -18.24
C ILE A 258 -1.97 -3.80 -17.72
N LEU A 259 -1.68 -3.75 -16.42
CA LEU A 259 -0.52 -4.41 -15.83
C LEU A 259 -0.63 -5.93 -15.83
N SER A 260 -1.85 -6.47 -15.76
CA SER A 260 -2.08 -7.93 -15.79
C SER A 260 -1.77 -8.58 -17.12
N GLN A 261 -1.58 -7.81 -18.19
CA GLN A 261 -1.17 -8.33 -19.48
C GLN A 261 0.29 -8.84 -19.48
N ASP A 262 1.09 -8.43 -18.51
CA ASP A 262 2.47 -8.86 -18.38
C ASP A 262 2.56 -10.32 -17.84
N PRO A 263 3.13 -11.27 -18.60
CA PRO A 263 3.27 -12.64 -18.16
C PRO A 263 4.17 -12.80 -16.93
N ASP A 264 5.08 -11.86 -16.66
CA ASP A 264 5.96 -11.88 -15.48
C ASP A 264 5.32 -11.26 -14.24
N GLY A 265 4.13 -10.64 -14.39
CA GLY A 265 3.38 -10.01 -13.32
C GLY A 265 3.76 -8.56 -13.11
N PHE A 266 3.31 -7.98 -12.00
CA PHE A 266 3.43 -6.54 -11.79
C PHE A 266 3.65 -6.13 -10.33
N PHE A 267 4.10 -4.87 -10.17
CA PHE A 267 4.00 -4.08 -8.94
C PHE A 267 3.06 -2.89 -9.17
N LEU A 268 2.04 -2.76 -8.33
CA LEU A 268 1.12 -1.62 -8.35
C LEU A 268 1.07 -0.98 -6.96
N MET A 269 1.34 0.33 -6.89
CA MET A 269 1.04 1.14 -5.71
C MET A 269 -0.19 2.00 -5.99
N VAL A 270 -1.16 2.00 -5.06
CA VAL A 270 -2.39 2.78 -5.12
C VAL A 270 -2.50 3.62 -3.85
N GLU A 271 -2.61 4.92 -3.99
CA GLU A 271 -2.69 5.85 -2.87
C GLU A 271 -4.01 6.63 -2.85
N GLU A 272 -4.68 6.61 -1.70
CA GLU A 272 -5.65 7.65 -1.36
C GLU A 272 -4.96 8.72 -0.51
N SER A 273 -4.62 9.81 -1.14
CA SER A 273 -3.79 10.89 -0.54
C SER A 273 -4.58 11.82 0.38
N GLN A 274 -5.91 11.82 0.34
CA GLN A 274 -6.70 12.90 0.91
C GLN A 274 -7.36 12.55 2.24
N ILE A 275 -7.15 11.37 2.77
CA ILE A 275 -7.47 11.05 4.16
C ILE A 275 -6.63 11.95 5.07
N ASP A 276 -5.34 12.07 4.76
CA ASP A 276 -4.40 12.97 5.41
C ASP A 276 -4.87 14.44 5.38
N TRP A 277 -5.29 14.93 4.21
CA TRP A 277 -5.81 16.31 4.10
C TRP A 277 -7.09 16.52 4.91
N GLY A 278 -7.89 15.46 5.09
CA GLY A 278 -9.03 15.47 6.02
C GLY A 278 -8.57 15.57 7.47
N GLY A 279 -7.55 14.82 7.85
CA GLY A 279 -6.92 14.85 9.17
C GLY A 279 -6.31 16.21 9.49
N HIS A 280 -5.51 16.77 8.58
CA HIS A 280 -4.95 18.13 8.73
C HIS A 280 -6.02 19.23 8.90
N ALA A 281 -7.16 19.06 8.26
CA ALA A 281 -8.29 19.98 8.38
C ALA A 281 -9.17 19.68 9.61
N ASN A 282 -8.93 18.61 10.36
CA ASN A 282 -9.80 18.07 11.40
C ASN A 282 -11.24 17.91 10.89
N ASN A 283 -11.39 17.45 9.64
CA ASN A 283 -12.66 17.33 8.94
C ASN A 283 -13.07 15.86 8.83
N LEU A 284 -13.91 15.42 9.77
CA LEU A 284 -14.39 14.05 9.87
C LEU A 284 -15.13 13.59 8.59
N GLU A 285 -15.98 14.44 8.02
CA GLU A 285 -16.73 14.10 6.79
C GLU A 285 -15.78 13.82 5.63
N LYS A 286 -14.72 14.63 5.49
CA LYS A 286 -13.70 14.41 4.45
C LYS A 286 -12.93 13.12 4.71
N VAL A 287 -12.53 12.84 5.95
CA VAL A 287 -11.85 11.59 6.33
C VAL A 287 -12.72 10.39 5.99
N ILE A 288 -13.98 10.37 6.42
CA ILE A 288 -14.93 9.29 6.13
C ILE A 288 -15.09 9.08 4.63
N ARG A 289 -15.31 10.16 3.88
CA ARG A 289 -15.50 10.09 2.43
C ARG A 289 -14.27 9.52 1.72
N GLN A 290 -13.08 9.97 2.07
CA GLN A 290 -11.85 9.53 1.39
C GLN A 290 -11.47 8.10 1.79
N THR A 291 -11.61 7.73 3.07
CA THR A 291 -11.38 6.34 3.49
C THR A 291 -12.37 5.37 2.83
N ARG A 292 -13.63 5.79 2.60
CA ARG A 292 -14.59 4.98 1.82
C ARG A 292 -14.16 4.80 0.37
N LEU A 293 -13.70 5.87 -0.30
CA LEU A 293 -13.20 5.78 -1.67
C LEU A 293 -11.95 4.89 -1.77
N PHE A 294 -11.12 4.91 -0.73
CA PHE A 294 -9.99 3.99 -0.61
C PHE A 294 -10.43 2.54 -0.48
N ASP A 295 -11.42 2.25 0.38
CA ASP A 295 -11.98 0.91 0.54
C ASP A 295 -12.61 0.37 -0.76
N GLU A 296 -13.27 1.24 -1.55
CA GLU A 296 -13.78 0.90 -2.89
C GLU A 296 -12.63 0.52 -3.85
N ALA A 297 -11.48 1.19 -3.79
CA ALA A 297 -10.32 0.84 -4.59
C ALA A 297 -9.67 -0.47 -4.14
N VAL A 298 -9.59 -0.70 -2.82
CA VAL A 298 -9.14 -1.97 -2.23
C VAL A 298 -10.01 -3.12 -2.72
N GLN A 299 -11.32 -2.91 -2.81
CA GLN A 299 -12.25 -3.92 -3.33
C GLN A 299 -11.91 -4.36 -4.77
N GLU A 300 -11.48 -3.43 -5.64
CA GLU A 300 -11.02 -3.79 -7.01
C GLU A 300 -9.77 -4.70 -6.97
N GLY A 301 -8.81 -4.41 -6.08
CA GLY A 301 -7.65 -5.28 -5.87
C GLY A 301 -8.04 -6.67 -5.37
N VAL A 302 -8.99 -6.75 -4.43
CA VAL A 302 -9.49 -8.03 -3.88
C VAL A 302 -10.17 -8.86 -4.97
N LYS A 303 -11.07 -8.25 -5.77
CA LYS A 303 -11.71 -8.92 -6.91
C LYS A 303 -10.66 -9.48 -7.88
N PHE A 304 -9.65 -8.68 -8.21
CA PHE A 304 -8.55 -9.10 -9.06
C PHE A 304 -7.79 -10.31 -8.47
N ALA A 305 -7.40 -10.24 -7.20
CA ALA A 305 -6.63 -11.30 -6.55
C ALA A 305 -7.44 -12.61 -6.45
N GLN A 306 -8.74 -12.53 -6.20
CA GLN A 306 -9.63 -13.70 -6.19
C GLN A 306 -9.76 -14.37 -7.56
N GLN A 307 -9.70 -13.59 -8.65
CA GLN A 307 -9.79 -14.11 -10.02
C GLN A 307 -8.47 -14.68 -10.54
N HIS A 308 -7.34 -14.09 -10.16
CA HIS A 308 -6.04 -14.36 -10.78
C HIS A 308 -5.06 -15.11 -9.88
N GLY A 309 -5.35 -15.35 -8.60
CA GLY A 309 -4.42 -16.02 -7.67
C GLY A 309 -3.02 -15.34 -7.64
N ASN A 310 -2.03 -15.96 -7.01
CA ASN A 310 -0.61 -15.50 -6.99
C ASN A 310 -0.39 -13.99 -6.81
N THR A 311 -1.39 -13.30 -6.23
CA THR A 311 -1.41 -11.86 -5.99
C THR A 311 -1.41 -11.60 -4.49
N LEU A 312 -0.38 -10.89 -4.02
CA LEU A 312 -0.29 -10.40 -2.66
C LEU A 312 -0.82 -8.97 -2.60
N ILE A 313 -1.82 -8.74 -1.76
CA ILE A 313 -2.33 -7.41 -1.42
C ILE A 313 -1.80 -7.05 -0.04
N VAL A 314 -1.29 -5.83 0.08
CA VAL A 314 -0.91 -5.20 1.34
C VAL A 314 -1.56 -3.83 1.41
N ILE A 315 -2.24 -3.53 2.51
CA ILE A 315 -2.92 -2.26 2.77
C ILE A 315 -2.28 -1.67 4.02
N VAL A 316 -1.82 -0.43 3.95
CA VAL A 316 -1.11 0.23 5.05
C VAL A 316 -1.32 1.74 4.98
N ALA A 317 -0.97 2.47 6.02
CA ALA A 317 -0.77 3.91 5.99
C ALA A 317 0.71 4.26 6.11
N ASP A 318 1.09 5.43 5.66
CA ASP A 318 2.45 5.96 5.85
C ASP A 318 2.64 6.59 7.23
N HIS A 319 1.59 7.17 7.81
CA HIS A 319 1.44 7.70 9.18
C HIS A 319 -0.04 7.85 9.54
N GLU A 320 -0.31 8.31 10.74
CA GLU A 320 -1.61 8.82 11.17
C GLU A 320 -1.59 10.35 11.16
N THR A 321 -2.74 10.97 10.88
CA THR A 321 -2.91 12.43 10.85
C THR A 321 -4.10 12.87 11.70
N GLY A 322 -3.86 13.88 12.54
CA GLY A 322 -4.87 14.57 13.34
C GLY A 322 -5.03 14.05 14.77
N GLY A 323 -4.59 12.83 15.05
CA GLY A 323 -4.84 12.17 16.33
C GLY A 323 -6.33 11.99 16.58
N LEU A 324 -7.09 11.57 15.54
CA LEU A 324 -8.53 11.34 15.61
C LEU A 324 -8.86 10.35 16.72
N THR A 325 -9.86 10.69 17.53
CA THR A 325 -10.37 9.81 18.58
C THR A 325 -11.89 9.89 18.63
N ILE A 326 -12.59 8.75 18.55
CA ILE A 326 -14.03 8.66 18.77
C ILE A 326 -14.27 8.70 20.27
N VAL A 327 -14.99 9.70 20.77
CA VAL A 327 -15.20 9.94 22.21
C VAL A 327 -16.62 9.65 22.67
N LYS A 328 -17.60 9.61 21.73
CA LYS A 328 -18.99 9.35 22.05
C LYS A 328 -19.77 8.91 20.81
N GLY A 329 -20.87 8.24 21.00
CA GLY A 329 -21.81 7.81 19.97
C GLY A 329 -22.86 6.86 20.54
N ASN A 330 -23.92 6.63 19.77
CA ASN A 330 -24.93 5.64 20.11
C ASN A 330 -24.50 4.23 19.64
N PRO A 331 -25.07 3.16 20.24
CA PRO A 331 -24.76 1.77 19.81
C PRO A 331 -25.09 1.47 18.35
N ASP A 332 -25.99 2.24 17.73
CA ASP A 332 -26.33 2.13 16.31
C ASP A 332 -25.38 2.93 15.37
N GLY A 333 -24.36 3.56 15.95
CA GLY A 333 -23.40 4.42 15.24
C GLY A 333 -23.86 5.85 15.01
N SER A 334 -25.09 6.22 15.40
CA SER A 334 -25.56 7.59 15.29
C SER A 334 -24.94 8.50 16.37
N ASN A 335 -24.93 9.81 16.10
CA ASN A 335 -24.39 10.85 17.01
C ASN A 335 -22.92 10.59 17.39
N MET A 336 -22.10 10.07 16.45
CA MET A 336 -20.68 9.90 16.67
C MET A 336 -20.00 11.26 16.84
N GLU A 337 -19.38 11.47 18.00
CA GLU A 337 -18.58 12.63 18.33
C GLU A 337 -17.10 12.24 18.35
N VAL A 338 -16.24 13.12 17.80
CA VAL A 338 -14.80 12.89 17.72
C VAL A 338 -14.04 14.08 18.28
N GLU A 339 -12.85 13.79 18.78
CA GLU A 339 -11.85 14.78 19.15
C GLU A 339 -10.60 14.62 18.29
N TRP A 340 -9.89 15.74 18.11
CA TRP A 340 -8.65 15.82 17.37
C TRP A 340 -7.55 16.37 18.26
N VAL A 341 -6.40 15.70 18.29
CA VAL A 341 -5.27 16.11 19.13
C VAL A 341 -4.47 17.22 18.46
N THR A 342 -4.40 17.20 17.13
CA THR A 342 -3.53 18.10 16.36
C THR A 342 -4.06 18.33 14.94
N HIS A 343 -3.44 19.27 14.22
CA HIS A 343 -3.58 19.45 12.77
C HIS A 343 -2.38 18.86 11.98
N HIS A 344 -1.58 18.04 12.63
CA HIS A 344 -0.35 17.47 12.05
C HIS A 344 -0.39 15.94 12.14
N HIS A 345 0.65 15.31 11.59
CA HIS A 345 0.86 13.89 11.77
C HIS A 345 1.12 13.55 13.23
N THR A 346 0.87 12.31 13.61
CA THR A 346 1.20 11.79 14.94
C THR A 346 2.17 10.62 14.86
N GLY A 347 2.76 10.28 16.00
CA GLY A 347 3.63 9.11 16.15
C GLY A 347 2.85 7.80 16.42
N GLN A 348 1.52 7.78 16.23
CA GLN A 348 0.74 6.57 16.40
C GLN A 348 1.16 5.52 15.36
N PRO A 349 1.37 4.26 15.77
CA PRO A 349 1.56 3.19 14.80
C PRO A 349 0.26 2.98 14.00
N VAL A 350 0.41 2.58 12.75
CA VAL A 350 -0.70 2.41 11.82
C VAL A 350 -1.02 0.92 11.57
N PRO A 351 -2.26 0.59 11.21
CA PRO A 351 -2.59 -0.78 10.88
C PRO A 351 -2.00 -1.19 9.54
N ILE A 352 -1.67 -2.48 9.42
CA ILE A 352 -1.38 -3.14 8.15
C ILE A 352 -2.33 -4.32 7.99
N TYR A 353 -2.87 -4.50 6.79
CA TYR A 353 -3.74 -5.61 6.44
C TYR A 353 -3.18 -6.31 5.21
N ALA A 354 -3.39 -7.62 5.11
CA ALA A 354 -2.88 -8.37 3.97
C ALA A 354 -3.77 -9.53 3.55
N LEU A 355 -3.74 -9.85 2.25
CA LEU A 355 -4.46 -10.94 1.61
C LEU A 355 -3.57 -11.58 0.54
N GLY A 356 -3.64 -12.89 0.40
CA GLY A 356 -2.95 -13.63 -0.66
C GLY A 356 -1.76 -14.46 -0.15
N PRO A 357 -0.97 -15.03 -1.06
CA PRO A 357 0.15 -15.89 -0.69
C PRO A 357 1.13 -15.16 0.22
N PHE A 358 1.56 -15.84 1.29
CA PHE A 358 2.49 -15.31 2.31
C PHE A 358 1.99 -14.10 3.11
N SER A 359 0.73 -13.72 3.00
CA SER A 359 0.16 -12.58 3.76
C SER A 359 0.39 -12.67 5.26
N THR A 360 0.40 -13.87 5.85
CA THR A 360 0.61 -14.10 7.29
C THR A 360 1.92 -13.53 7.84
N ILE A 361 2.90 -13.24 6.98
CA ILE A 361 4.17 -12.62 7.36
C ILE A 361 3.95 -11.21 7.93
N PHE A 362 2.86 -10.54 7.57
CA PHE A 362 2.54 -9.18 8.00
C PHE A 362 1.81 -9.12 9.35
N SER A 363 1.54 -10.25 10.00
CA SER A 363 0.99 -10.25 11.37
C SER A 363 2.06 -9.83 12.39
N GLY A 364 1.64 -9.20 13.47
CA GLY A 364 2.54 -8.68 14.53
C GLY A 364 2.87 -7.21 14.37
N VAL A 365 3.96 -6.76 14.97
CA VAL A 365 4.42 -5.37 14.95
C VAL A 365 5.73 -5.29 14.17
N HIS A 366 5.76 -4.45 13.15
CA HIS A 366 6.91 -4.30 12.27
C HIS A 366 7.24 -2.82 12.03
N ASP A 367 8.47 -2.55 11.60
CA ASP A 367 8.85 -1.24 11.09
C ASP A 367 8.46 -1.10 9.60
N ASN A 368 8.17 0.11 9.11
CA ASN A 368 7.74 0.31 7.73
C ASN A 368 8.78 -0.11 6.68
N THR A 369 10.07 -0.19 7.03
CA THR A 369 11.13 -0.74 6.15
C THR A 369 11.00 -2.25 5.95
N PHE A 370 10.23 -2.95 6.79
CA PHE A 370 9.98 -4.38 6.66
C PHE A 370 9.20 -4.73 5.39
N ILE A 371 8.24 -3.88 5.00
CA ILE A 371 7.35 -4.12 3.86
C ILE A 371 8.12 -4.42 2.56
N PRO A 372 8.99 -3.54 2.05
CA PRO A 372 9.71 -3.81 0.81
C PRO A 372 10.76 -4.93 0.97
N ARG A 373 11.26 -5.19 2.18
CA ARG A 373 12.15 -6.33 2.44
C ARG A 373 11.43 -7.67 2.24
N VAL A 374 10.15 -7.76 2.65
CA VAL A 374 9.32 -8.93 2.37
C VAL A 374 9.10 -9.07 0.86
N PHE A 375 8.75 -8.00 0.15
CA PHE A 375 8.55 -8.02 -1.30
C PHE A 375 9.81 -8.48 -2.03
N ALA A 376 10.97 -7.91 -1.69
CA ALA A 376 12.26 -8.29 -2.25
C ALA A 376 12.56 -9.79 -2.02
N LYS A 377 12.31 -10.29 -0.80
CA LYS A 377 12.49 -11.70 -0.46
C LYS A 377 11.59 -12.61 -1.29
N LEU A 378 10.30 -12.26 -1.44
CA LEU A 378 9.32 -13.04 -2.20
C LEU A 378 9.66 -13.10 -3.70
N TRP A 379 10.32 -12.08 -4.24
CA TRP A 379 10.78 -12.02 -5.63
C TRP A 379 12.23 -12.42 -5.84
N ASN A 380 12.91 -12.97 -4.81
CA ASN A 380 14.31 -13.33 -4.86
C ASN A 380 15.22 -12.19 -5.37
N ILE A 381 15.00 -10.99 -4.81
CA ILE A 381 15.81 -9.81 -5.05
C ILE A 381 16.86 -9.70 -3.93
N ALA A 382 18.12 -9.88 -4.28
CA ALA A 382 19.24 -9.77 -3.36
C ALA A 382 20.47 -9.18 -4.06
N PRO A 383 21.23 -8.31 -3.39
CA PRO A 383 20.99 -7.75 -2.04
C PRO A 383 19.80 -6.77 -2.05
N PHE A 384 19.16 -6.56 -0.89
CA PHE A 384 18.19 -5.51 -0.67
C PHE A 384 18.32 -5.01 0.79
N PRO A 385 18.36 -3.68 1.08
CA PRO A 385 18.32 -2.53 0.14
C PRO A 385 19.55 -2.44 -0.78
N GLN A 386 19.40 -1.74 -1.91
CA GLN A 386 20.48 -1.51 -2.89
C GLN A 386 20.69 -0.01 -3.11
N ALA A 387 21.91 0.48 -2.89
CA ALA A 387 22.28 1.83 -3.33
C ALA A 387 22.42 1.86 -4.87
N LEU A 388 22.04 3.00 -5.49
CA LEU A 388 22.08 3.14 -6.96
C LEU A 388 23.51 3.14 -7.55
N ASN A 389 24.51 3.54 -6.76
CA ASN A 389 25.91 3.71 -7.21
C ASN A 389 26.85 2.64 -6.64
N GLN A 390 26.32 1.45 -6.33
CA GLN A 390 27.12 0.28 -5.92
C GLN A 390 27.03 -0.86 -6.93
#